data_6b414d0a2ba0ab278248f691177fd88d
#
_entry.id   6b414d0a2ba0ab278248f691177fd88d
#
_cell.length_a   1.000
_cell.length_b   1.000
_cell.length_c   1.000
_cell.angle_alpha   90.00
_cell.angle_beta   90.00
_cell.angle_gamma   90.00
#
_symmetry.space_group_name_H-M   'P 1'
#
loop_
_entity.id
_entity.type
_entity.pdbx_description
1 polymer ?
#
loop_
_entity_poly.entity_id
_entity_poly.type
_entity_poly.pdbx_seq_one_letter_code
_entity_poly.pdbx_strand_id
1 'polypeptide(L)'
;MASSVYIHIPFCKKICSYCDFCKFIYNEKWVYAYLKTLKAEIKDRYMGDEIKTIYIGGGTPSSLAFHEIKSLLEMTKVFNMRNLLEFTFECNLEDINEQLLLLLKSYGVNRLSIGIESFDENKLKFMERKADFKDAEAKIKLCRKLGFNNINLDLMYAIPGETLKVLKKDLNLFLKLEPEHISTYSLILEEHTKAYVNKITVMEEELDYEMYKYIENKLSGSHHYEVSNFAKKAFESIHNLVYWYN
;
A
#
# COMPACT_ATOMS: atom_id res chain seq x y z
N MET A 1 23.14 -13.31 1.27
CA MET A 1 23.29 -11.86 1.48
C MET A 1 21.95 -11.19 1.18
N ALA A 2 21.44 -10.39 2.11
CA ALA A 2 20.15 -9.73 1.91
C ALA A 2 20.28 -8.65 0.85
N SER A 3 19.44 -8.69 -0.20
CA SER A 3 19.38 -7.64 -1.24
C SER A 3 18.13 -6.75 -1.12
N SER A 4 17.23 -7.08 -0.19
CA SER A 4 15.95 -6.40 -0.01
C SER A 4 15.64 -6.22 1.47
N VAL A 5 15.06 -5.07 1.82
CA VAL A 5 14.69 -4.72 3.19
C VAL A 5 13.21 -4.36 3.23
N TYR A 6 12.45 -5.06 4.07
CA TYR A 6 11.11 -4.67 4.48
C TYR A 6 11.13 -4.09 5.89
N ILE A 7 10.57 -2.90 6.06
CA ILE A 7 10.42 -2.25 7.37
C ILE A 7 8.93 -2.17 7.69
N HIS A 8 8.51 -2.90 8.71
CA HIS A 8 7.13 -2.92 9.16
C HIS A 8 6.84 -1.77 10.12
N ILE A 9 5.82 -0.98 9.85
CA ILE A 9 5.33 0.09 10.73
C ILE A 9 3.91 -0.26 11.18
N PRO A 10 3.74 -0.85 12.37
CA PRO A 10 2.45 -1.43 12.77
C PRO A 10 1.44 -0.42 13.31
N PHE A 11 1.49 0.84 12.91
CA PHE A 11 0.63 1.87 13.48
C PHE A 11 -0.35 2.43 12.47
N CYS A 12 -1.62 2.57 12.89
CA CYS A 12 -2.69 3.18 12.11
C CYS A 12 -3.46 4.18 12.97
N LYS A 13 -3.86 5.32 12.42
CA LYS A 13 -4.80 6.24 13.09
C LYS A 13 -6.16 5.61 13.31
N LYS A 14 -6.57 4.70 12.41
CA LYS A 14 -7.80 3.93 12.47
C LYS A 14 -7.56 2.54 11.92
N ILE A 15 -8.13 1.52 12.54
CA ILE A 15 -8.08 0.13 12.07
C ILE A 15 -9.32 -0.13 11.19
N CYS A 16 -9.10 -0.52 9.95
CA CYS A 16 -10.14 -0.89 8.99
C CYS A 16 -10.84 -2.20 9.42
N SER A 17 -12.11 -2.35 9.08
CA SER A 17 -12.93 -3.48 9.52
C SER A 17 -12.43 -4.86 9.05
N TYR A 18 -11.77 -4.90 7.89
CA TYR A 18 -11.29 -6.10 7.21
C TYR A 18 -9.82 -6.44 7.48
N CYS A 19 -9.07 -5.49 8.06
CA CYS A 19 -7.62 -5.58 8.08
C CYS A 19 -7.12 -6.68 9.00
N ASP A 20 -6.26 -7.56 8.47
CA ASP A 20 -5.61 -8.66 9.19
C ASP A 20 -4.13 -8.41 9.49
N PHE A 21 -3.53 -7.38 8.92
CA PHE A 21 -2.12 -7.09 9.17
C PHE A 21 -1.82 -6.86 10.65
N CYS A 22 -0.58 -7.15 11.06
CA CYS A 22 -0.10 -6.79 12.40
C CYS A 22 -0.13 -5.27 12.55
N LYS A 23 -1.08 -4.76 13.35
CA LYS A 23 -1.35 -3.34 13.51
C LYS A 23 -1.82 -3.00 14.91
N PHE A 24 -1.53 -1.76 15.29
CA PHE A 24 -1.98 -1.13 16.54
C PHE A 24 -2.52 0.26 16.25
N ILE A 25 -3.44 0.72 17.08
CA ILE A 25 -3.84 2.13 17.06
C ILE A 25 -2.63 3.00 17.42
N TYR A 26 -2.44 4.06 16.64
CA TYR A 26 -1.38 5.03 16.87
C TYR A 26 -1.36 5.52 18.33
N ASN A 27 -0.19 5.44 18.93
CA ASN A 27 0.10 5.97 20.25
C ASN A 27 1.55 6.49 20.23
N GLU A 28 1.74 7.77 20.47
CA GLU A 28 3.04 8.44 20.37
C GLU A 28 4.13 7.77 21.22
N LYS A 29 3.80 7.34 22.44
CA LYS A 29 4.76 6.65 23.33
C LYS A 29 5.19 5.31 22.77
N TRP A 30 4.26 4.56 22.17
CA TRP A 30 4.55 3.27 21.55
C TRP A 30 5.34 3.44 20.26
N VAL A 31 5.00 4.44 19.44
CA VAL A 31 5.76 4.77 18.23
C VAL A 31 7.20 5.13 18.59
N TYR A 32 7.40 6.00 19.58
CA TYR A 32 8.74 6.36 20.04
C TYR A 32 9.56 5.16 20.50
N ALA A 33 8.99 4.29 21.34
CA ALA A 33 9.65 3.08 21.81
C ALA A 33 9.98 2.13 20.66
N TYR A 34 9.02 1.94 19.75
CA TYR A 34 9.18 1.10 18.57
C TYR A 34 10.31 1.60 17.66
N LEU A 35 10.29 2.88 17.27
CA LEU A 35 11.33 3.45 16.40
C LEU A 35 12.72 3.37 17.04
N LYS A 36 12.81 3.54 18.36
CA LYS A 36 14.07 3.38 19.09
C LYS A 36 14.59 1.93 18.98
N THR A 37 13.70 0.94 19.14
CA THR A 37 14.05 -0.49 19.06
C THR A 37 14.37 -0.88 17.62
N LEU A 38 13.58 -0.43 16.64
CA LEU A 38 13.81 -0.64 15.22
C LEU A 38 15.18 -0.13 14.78
N LYS A 39 15.59 1.06 15.26
CA LYS A 39 16.93 1.60 14.99
C LYS A 39 18.03 0.69 15.52
N ALA A 40 17.86 0.13 16.71
CA ALA A 40 18.80 -0.81 17.29
C ALA A 40 18.83 -2.13 16.48
N GLU A 41 17.68 -2.65 16.10
CA GLU A 41 17.54 -3.86 15.28
C GLU A 41 18.22 -3.70 13.92
N ILE A 42 17.99 -2.60 13.22
CA ILE A 42 18.65 -2.31 11.93
C ILE A 42 20.18 -2.33 12.11
N LYS A 43 20.68 -1.68 13.16
CA LYS A 43 22.12 -1.62 13.43
C LYS A 43 22.72 -2.99 13.75
N ASP A 44 21.95 -3.83 14.44
CA ASP A 44 22.42 -5.16 14.86
C ASP A 44 22.39 -6.17 13.69
N ARG A 45 21.33 -6.12 12.86
CA ARG A 45 21.11 -7.11 11.81
C ARG A 45 21.74 -6.77 10.46
N TYR A 46 21.93 -5.48 10.17
CA TYR A 46 22.49 -5.09 8.88
C TYR A 46 24.01 -5.28 8.84
N MET A 47 24.49 -6.12 7.92
CA MET A 47 25.88 -6.55 7.81
C MET A 47 26.65 -5.84 6.68
N GLY A 48 26.10 -4.76 6.10
CA GLY A 48 26.75 -3.99 5.03
C GLY A 48 26.43 -4.46 3.62
N ASP A 49 25.47 -5.37 3.45
CA ASP A 49 25.05 -5.87 2.14
C ASP A 49 24.53 -4.73 1.25
N GLU A 50 24.71 -4.89 -0.07
CA GLU A 50 24.13 -3.96 -1.04
C GLU A 50 22.62 -4.17 -1.16
N ILE A 51 21.83 -3.12 -0.87
CA ILE A 51 20.38 -3.17 -0.89
C ILE A 51 19.86 -2.65 -2.23
N LYS A 52 19.07 -3.47 -2.89
CA LYS A 52 18.41 -3.16 -4.17
C LYS A 52 16.99 -2.66 -3.99
N THR A 53 16.29 -3.13 -2.96
CA THR A 53 14.94 -2.66 -2.68
C THR A 53 14.72 -2.37 -1.19
N ILE A 54 14.00 -1.29 -0.91
CA ILE A 54 13.50 -0.96 0.43
C ILE A 54 11.99 -0.80 0.31
N TYR A 55 11.26 -1.43 1.21
CA TYR A 55 9.82 -1.28 1.32
C TYR A 55 9.44 -0.93 2.76
N ILE A 56 8.81 0.23 2.95
CA ILE A 56 8.27 0.65 4.25
C ILE A 56 6.76 0.55 4.17
N GLY A 57 6.19 -0.39 4.91
CA GLY A 57 4.77 -0.72 4.89
C GLY A 57 4.25 -1.25 6.22
N GLY A 58 3.09 -1.89 6.18
CA GLY A 58 2.50 -2.62 7.31
C GLY A 58 1.14 -2.11 7.75
N GLY A 59 1.06 -1.33 8.81
CA GLY A 59 -0.16 -0.63 9.20
C GLY A 59 -0.41 0.56 8.28
N THR A 60 0.15 1.72 8.62
CA THR A 60 0.07 2.91 7.76
C THR A 60 1.26 3.83 8.07
N PRO A 61 2.40 3.67 7.40
CA PRO A 61 3.59 4.49 7.66
C PRO A 61 3.33 5.99 7.53
N SER A 62 2.49 6.41 6.58
CA SER A 62 2.13 7.81 6.37
C SER A 62 1.29 8.42 7.51
N SER A 63 0.71 7.59 8.37
CA SER A 63 -0.09 8.05 9.52
C SER A 63 0.74 8.55 10.69
N LEU A 64 2.04 8.26 10.71
CA LEU A 64 2.97 8.76 11.71
C LEU A 64 3.10 10.28 11.67
N ALA A 65 3.50 10.90 12.78
CA ALA A 65 3.80 12.33 12.79
C ALA A 65 5.01 12.64 11.88
N PHE A 66 5.06 13.85 11.33
CA PHE A 66 6.11 14.23 10.37
C PHE A 66 7.53 14.00 10.89
N HIS A 67 7.80 14.32 12.16
CA HIS A 67 9.12 14.10 12.78
C HIS A 67 9.43 12.62 12.98
N GLU A 68 8.41 11.77 13.18
CA GLU A 68 8.56 10.31 13.29
C GLU A 68 8.88 9.70 11.92
N ILE A 69 8.17 10.13 10.85
CA ILE A 69 8.49 9.72 9.47
C ILE A 69 9.92 10.12 9.13
N LYS A 70 10.32 11.35 9.46
CA LYS A 70 11.69 11.81 9.23
C LYS A 70 12.71 10.94 9.99
N SER A 71 12.43 10.62 11.26
CA SER A 71 13.29 9.75 12.06
C SER A 71 13.40 8.34 11.46
N LEU A 72 12.28 7.78 10.97
CA LEU A 72 12.26 6.49 10.28
C LEU A 72 13.11 6.52 9.00
N LEU A 73 12.94 7.54 8.17
CA LEU A 73 13.72 7.70 6.93
C LEU A 73 15.23 7.92 7.21
N GLU A 74 15.59 8.62 8.30
CA GLU A 74 17.00 8.74 8.70
C GLU A 74 17.65 7.38 8.99
N MET A 75 16.90 6.41 9.49
CA MET A 75 17.43 5.07 9.77
C MET A 75 17.83 4.34 8.49
N THR A 76 17.18 4.62 7.37
CA THR A 76 17.50 3.94 6.09
C THR A 76 18.86 4.36 5.51
N LYS A 77 19.44 5.48 5.96
CA LYS A 77 20.75 5.94 5.50
C LYS A 77 21.91 5.01 5.86
N VAL A 78 21.68 4.06 6.77
CA VAL A 78 22.70 3.06 7.10
C VAL A 78 22.90 2.05 5.98
N PHE A 79 21.87 1.84 5.14
CA PHE A 79 21.92 0.86 4.07
C PHE A 79 22.83 1.30 2.92
N ASN A 80 23.57 0.37 2.37
CA ASN A 80 24.32 0.59 1.13
C ASN A 80 23.36 0.58 -0.06
N MET A 81 22.89 1.77 -0.42
CA MET A 81 21.89 2.01 -1.48
C MET A 81 22.53 2.40 -2.82
N ARG A 82 23.82 2.05 -3.08
CA ARG A 82 24.54 2.47 -4.29
C ARG A 82 23.81 2.09 -5.58
N ASN A 83 23.21 0.89 -5.61
CA ASN A 83 22.43 0.38 -6.75
C ASN A 83 20.96 0.14 -6.35
N LEU A 84 20.38 1.02 -5.54
CA LEU A 84 18.98 0.95 -5.15
C LEU A 84 18.10 1.12 -6.40
N LEU A 85 17.22 0.15 -6.63
CA LEU A 85 16.28 0.13 -7.76
C LEU A 85 14.90 0.65 -7.34
N GLU A 86 14.42 0.18 -6.18
CA GLU A 86 13.09 0.53 -5.68
C GLU A 86 13.15 0.91 -4.20
N PHE A 87 12.56 2.06 -3.86
CA PHE A 87 12.25 2.44 -2.50
C PHE A 87 10.78 2.80 -2.42
N THR A 88 9.98 1.86 -1.93
CA THR A 88 8.53 2.00 -1.77
C THR A 88 8.16 2.51 -0.38
N PHE A 89 7.17 3.40 -0.34
CA PHE A 89 6.55 3.88 0.89
C PHE A 89 5.03 3.79 0.77
N GLU A 90 4.37 3.15 1.76
CA GLU A 90 2.91 3.04 1.83
C GLU A 90 2.27 4.30 2.41
N CYS A 91 1.23 4.76 1.74
CA CYS A 91 0.46 5.93 2.13
C CYS A 91 -1.03 5.64 2.11
N ASN A 92 -1.76 6.16 3.10
CA ASN A 92 -3.19 6.40 2.89
C ASN A 92 -3.40 7.66 2.05
N LEU A 93 -4.48 7.67 1.26
CA LEU A 93 -4.81 8.81 0.42
C LEU A 93 -4.90 10.10 1.23
N GLU A 94 -5.56 10.09 2.39
CA GLU A 94 -5.75 11.26 3.25
C GLU A 94 -4.46 11.89 3.76
N ASP A 95 -3.39 11.12 3.94
CA ASP A 95 -2.11 11.61 4.48
C ASP A 95 -1.24 12.30 3.42
N ILE A 96 -1.54 12.11 2.12
CA ILE A 96 -0.76 12.70 1.02
C ILE A 96 -0.89 14.23 1.02
N ASN A 97 0.26 14.88 1.13
CA ASN A 97 0.42 16.33 1.04
C ASN A 97 1.83 16.68 0.55
N GLU A 98 2.03 17.94 0.14
CA GLU A 98 3.30 18.39 -0.44
C GLU A 98 4.49 18.19 0.52
N GLN A 99 4.31 18.47 1.81
CA GLN A 99 5.37 18.35 2.81
C GLN A 99 5.85 16.91 2.96
N LEU A 100 4.91 15.93 3.04
CA LEU A 100 5.23 14.50 3.08
C LEU A 100 5.98 14.08 1.82
N LEU A 101 5.45 14.42 0.65
CA LEU A 101 6.03 14.01 -0.63
C LEU A 101 7.46 14.56 -0.81
N LEU A 102 7.70 15.83 -0.48
CA LEU A 102 9.05 16.42 -0.51
C LEU A 102 9.99 15.70 0.45
N LEU A 103 9.52 15.36 1.65
CA LEU A 103 10.31 14.58 2.61
C LEU A 103 10.68 13.22 2.02
N LEU A 104 9.69 12.44 1.55
CA LEU A 104 9.93 11.12 0.96
C LEU A 104 10.92 11.20 -0.20
N LYS A 105 10.75 12.17 -1.09
CA LYS A 105 11.64 12.39 -2.23
C LYS A 105 13.08 12.68 -1.80
N SER A 106 13.26 13.47 -0.75
CA SER A 106 14.60 13.84 -0.24
C SER A 106 15.40 12.65 0.32
N TYR A 107 14.71 11.55 0.67
CA TYR A 107 15.33 10.30 1.12
C TYR A 107 15.41 9.22 0.03
N GLY A 108 15.06 9.54 -1.21
CA GLY A 108 15.19 8.63 -2.35
C GLY A 108 14.02 7.69 -2.55
N VAL A 109 12.88 7.89 -1.86
CA VAL A 109 11.64 7.18 -2.18
C VAL A 109 11.28 7.46 -3.63
N ASN A 110 11.09 6.40 -4.43
CA ASN A 110 10.81 6.49 -5.86
C ASN A 110 9.53 5.77 -6.28
N ARG A 111 8.89 5.01 -5.36
CA ARG A 111 7.60 4.36 -5.57
C ARG A 111 6.67 4.66 -4.38
N LEU A 112 5.41 4.99 -4.68
CA LEU A 112 4.35 5.14 -3.68
C LEU A 112 3.34 4.00 -3.84
N SER A 113 2.92 3.39 -2.72
CA SER A 113 1.76 2.49 -2.67
C SER A 113 0.65 3.20 -1.92
N ILE A 114 -0.48 3.44 -2.59
CA ILE A 114 -1.54 4.29 -2.04
C ILE A 114 -2.81 3.47 -1.85
N GLY A 115 -3.16 3.28 -0.58
CA GLY A 115 -4.41 2.63 -0.21
C GLY A 115 -5.60 3.55 -0.45
N ILE A 116 -6.35 3.28 -1.51
CA ILE A 116 -7.65 3.92 -1.82
C ILE A 116 -8.77 2.94 -1.50
N GLU A 117 -8.64 1.71 -1.93
CA GLU A 117 -9.49 0.54 -1.79
C GLU A 117 -10.78 0.63 -2.64
N SER A 118 -11.48 1.76 -2.71
CA SER A 118 -12.71 1.95 -3.45
C SER A 118 -13.10 3.42 -3.56
N PHE A 119 -14.01 3.73 -4.48
CA PHE A 119 -14.75 4.99 -4.55
C PHE A 119 -16.26 4.78 -4.35
N ASP A 120 -16.70 3.56 -4.08
CA ASP A 120 -18.10 3.27 -3.77
C ASP A 120 -18.40 3.52 -2.29
N GLU A 121 -19.43 4.30 -2.00
CA GLU A 121 -19.76 4.72 -0.63
C GLU A 121 -20.09 3.54 0.30
N ASN A 122 -20.78 2.49 -0.22
CA ASN A 122 -21.14 1.32 0.59
C ASN A 122 -19.92 0.50 0.93
N LYS A 123 -19.00 0.30 -0.03
CA LYS A 123 -17.72 -0.38 0.19
C LYS A 123 -16.88 0.39 1.20
N LEU A 124 -16.72 1.70 1.00
CA LEU A 124 -15.97 2.56 1.93
C LEU A 124 -16.56 2.55 3.34
N LYS A 125 -17.89 2.59 3.46
CA LYS A 125 -18.57 2.48 4.75
C LYS A 125 -18.30 1.15 5.43
N PHE A 126 -18.37 0.03 4.69
CA PHE A 126 -18.04 -1.30 5.20
C PHE A 126 -16.58 -1.35 5.69
N MET A 127 -15.65 -0.86 4.90
CA MET A 127 -14.22 -0.85 5.22
C MET A 127 -13.85 0.18 6.30
N GLU A 128 -14.78 1.03 6.70
CA GLU A 128 -14.53 2.17 7.59
C GLU A 128 -13.46 3.14 7.04
N ARG A 129 -13.42 3.31 5.72
CA ARG A 129 -12.51 4.22 5.00
C ARG A 129 -13.26 5.40 4.39
N LYS A 130 -12.48 6.35 3.89
CA LYS A 130 -13.00 7.51 3.14
C LYS A 130 -12.10 7.71 1.93
N ALA A 131 -12.70 7.87 0.77
CA ALA A 131 -12.01 8.29 -0.44
C ALA A 131 -13.00 9.07 -1.33
N ASP A 132 -12.51 10.16 -1.92
CA ASP A 132 -13.22 10.92 -2.94
C ASP A 132 -12.38 10.95 -4.21
N PHE A 133 -13.01 10.75 -5.36
CA PHE A 133 -12.29 10.66 -6.63
C PHE A 133 -11.57 11.97 -6.99
N LYS A 134 -12.19 13.14 -6.74
CA LYS A 134 -11.57 14.44 -7.07
C LYS A 134 -10.38 14.72 -6.16
N ASP A 135 -10.48 14.36 -4.87
CA ASP A 135 -9.35 14.46 -3.93
C ASP A 135 -8.21 13.51 -4.37
N ALA A 136 -8.55 12.27 -4.72
CA ALA A 136 -7.57 11.32 -5.23
C ALA A 136 -6.87 11.82 -6.50
N GLU A 137 -7.63 12.34 -7.46
CA GLU A 137 -7.09 12.91 -8.70
C GLU A 137 -6.13 14.08 -8.42
N ALA A 138 -6.52 15.00 -7.53
CA ALA A 138 -5.68 16.12 -7.14
C ALA A 138 -4.37 15.66 -6.46
N LYS A 139 -4.44 14.69 -5.56
CA LYS A 139 -3.27 14.14 -4.85
C LYS A 139 -2.35 13.35 -5.77
N ILE A 140 -2.88 12.54 -6.70
CA ILE A 140 -2.07 11.86 -7.71
C ILE A 140 -1.36 12.85 -8.63
N LYS A 141 -2.06 13.91 -9.06
CA LYS A 141 -1.43 15.02 -9.83
C LYS A 141 -0.32 15.70 -9.04
N LEU A 142 -0.49 15.90 -7.72
CA LEU A 142 0.55 16.44 -6.86
C LEU A 142 1.76 15.49 -6.76
N CYS A 143 1.53 14.19 -6.58
CA CYS A 143 2.60 13.19 -6.58
C CYS A 143 3.43 13.29 -7.88
N ARG A 144 2.77 13.32 -9.04
CA ARG A 144 3.43 13.42 -10.34
C ARG A 144 4.20 14.75 -10.50
N LYS A 145 3.61 15.86 -10.11
CA LYS A 145 4.25 17.19 -10.10
C LYS A 145 5.57 17.18 -9.32
N LEU A 146 5.62 16.42 -8.22
CA LEU A 146 6.81 16.29 -7.38
C LEU A 146 7.74 15.13 -7.82
N GLY A 147 7.48 14.53 -8.99
CA GLY A 147 8.37 13.56 -9.64
C GLY A 147 8.19 12.12 -9.18
N PHE A 148 7.03 11.75 -8.60
CA PHE A 148 6.66 10.36 -8.39
C PHE A 148 5.92 9.82 -9.62
N ASN A 149 6.61 9.00 -10.40
CA ASN A 149 6.11 8.41 -11.65
C ASN A 149 5.93 6.88 -11.55
N ASN A 150 6.07 6.33 -10.36
CA ASN A 150 5.77 4.93 -10.05
C ASN A 150 4.79 4.90 -8.87
N ILE A 151 3.49 4.83 -9.22
CA ILE A 151 2.40 4.91 -8.25
C ILE A 151 1.58 3.64 -8.37
N ASN A 152 1.47 2.92 -7.26
CA ASN A 152 0.52 1.84 -7.07
C ASN A 152 -0.74 2.36 -6.40
N LEU A 153 -1.90 1.86 -6.84
CA LEU A 153 -3.18 2.06 -6.18
C LEU A 153 -3.75 0.71 -5.75
N ASP A 154 -4.13 0.61 -4.48
CA ASP A 154 -4.77 -0.60 -3.95
C ASP A 154 -6.29 -0.52 -4.12
N LEU A 155 -6.88 -1.56 -4.70
CA LEU A 155 -8.31 -1.74 -4.91
C LEU A 155 -8.77 -3.03 -4.25
N MET A 156 -9.79 -2.93 -3.39
CA MET A 156 -10.48 -4.10 -2.84
C MET A 156 -11.76 -4.40 -3.60
N TYR A 157 -12.04 -5.69 -3.80
CA TYR A 157 -13.26 -6.18 -4.42
C TYR A 157 -13.83 -7.36 -3.63
N ALA A 158 -14.94 -7.93 -4.10
CA ALA A 158 -15.70 -8.97 -3.41
C ALA A 158 -16.17 -8.56 -2.00
N ILE A 159 -16.44 -7.27 -1.81
CA ILE A 159 -17.00 -6.74 -0.56
C ILE A 159 -18.46 -7.18 -0.43
N PRO A 160 -18.96 -7.53 0.77
CA PRO A 160 -20.34 -7.94 0.99
C PRO A 160 -21.36 -6.98 0.35
N GLY A 161 -22.23 -7.52 -0.50
CA GLY A 161 -23.22 -6.74 -1.23
C GLY A 161 -22.69 -6.02 -2.48
N GLU A 162 -21.41 -6.16 -2.80
CA GLU A 162 -20.87 -5.65 -4.06
C GLU A 162 -21.44 -6.43 -5.25
N THR A 163 -21.67 -5.74 -6.35
CA THR A 163 -22.09 -6.33 -7.62
C THR A 163 -21.02 -6.10 -8.67
N LEU A 164 -20.99 -6.91 -9.72
CA LEU A 164 -20.09 -6.70 -10.85
C LEU A 164 -20.24 -5.30 -11.48
N LYS A 165 -21.43 -4.69 -11.41
CA LYS A 165 -21.68 -3.31 -11.88
C LYS A 165 -20.92 -2.29 -11.02
N VAL A 166 -20.89 -2.47 -9.70
CA VAL A 166 -20.15 -1.60 -8.76
C VAL A 166 -18.65 -1.73 -9.02
N LEU A 167 -18.13 -2.96 -9.10
CA LEU A 167 -16.74 -3.21 -9.44
C LEU A 167 -16.32 -2.54 -10.76
N LYS A 168 -17.15 -2.69 -11.82
CA LYS A 168 -16.90 -2.07 -13.14
C LYS A 168 -16.77 -0.55 -13.04
N LYS A 169 -17.64 0.08 -12.27
CA LYS A 169 -17.60 1.54 -12.04
C LYS A 169 -16.33 1.93 -11.28
N ASP A 170 -16.03 1.21 -10.20
CA ASP A 170 -14.90 1.47 -9.32
C ASP A 170 -13.58 1.35 -10.10
N LEU A 171 -13.35 0.21 -10.74
CA LEU A 171 -12.15 -0.02 -11.55
C LEU A 171 -11.97 1.02 -12.67
N ASN A 172 -13.04 1.47 -13.31
CA ASN A 172 -12.96 2.54 -14.30
C ASN A 172 -12.52 3.89 -13.69
N LEU A 173 -12.87 4.19 -12.43
CA LEU A 173 -12.38 5.37 -11.72
C LEU A 173 -10.89 5.25 -11.40
N PHE A 174 -10.45 4.08 -10.95
CA PHE A 174 -9.02 3.81 -10.74
C PHE A 174 -8.20 4.01 -12.02
N LEU A 175 -8.67 3.48 -13.14
CA LEU A 175 -7.99 3.62 -14.43
C LEU A 175 -7.91 5.08 -14.92
N LYS A 176 -8.89 5.93 -14.57
CA LYS A 176 -8.82 7.37 -14.88
C LYS A 176 -7.70 8.11 -14.13
N LEU A 177 -7.21 7.57 -13.03
CA LEU A 177 -6.07 8.12 -12.30
C LEU A 177 -4.72 7.76 -12.97
N GLU A 178 -4.75 6.91 -14.02
CA GLU A 178 -3.61 6.49 -14.83
C GLU A 178 -2.43 5.92 -14.01
N PRO A 179 -2.67 5.03 -13.02
CA PRO A 179 -1.58 4.48 -12.23
C PRO A 179 -0.61 3.65 -13.09
N GLU A 180 0.62 3.49 -12.61
CA GLU A 180 1.61 2.59 -13.20
C GLU A 180 1.38 1.16 -12.73
N HIS A 181 0.76 0.99 -11.58
CA HIS A 181 0.54 -0.29 -10.94
C HIS A 181 -0.81 -0.29 -10.22
N ILE A 182 -1.52 -1.41 -10.25
CA ILE A 182 -2.75 -1.64 -9.47
C ILE A 182 -2.62 -2.96 -8.75
N SER A 183 -2.82 -2.94 -7.42
CA SER A 183 -3.01 -4.13 -6.61
C SER A 183 -4.49 -4.35 -6.39
N THR A 184 -4.97 -5.56 -6.66
CA THR A 184 -6.40 -5.92 -6.52
C THR A 184 -6.55 -7.05 -5.53
N TYR A 185 -7.29 -6.80 -4.46
CA TYR A 185 -7.46 -7.77 -3.37
C TYR A 185 -8.93 -8.15 -3.22
N SER A 186 -9.23 -9.45 -3.34
CA SER A 186 -10.52 -9.99 -2.89
C SER A 186 -10.58 -9.92 -1.37
N LEU A 187 -11.76 -9.62 -0.83
CA LEU A 187 -11.97 -9.64 0.62
C LEU A 187 -11.88 -11.07 1.15
N ILE A 188 -10.87 -11.33 1.97
CA ILE A 188 -10.75 -12.53 2.78
C ILE A 188 -11.11 -12.17 4.22
N LEU A 189 -12.00 -12.96 4.85
CA LEU A 189 -12.36 -12.77 6.26
C LEU A 189 -11.46 -13.58 7.15
N GLU A 190 -10.46 -12.94 7.71
CA GLU A 190 -9.55 -13.57 8.66
C GLU A 190 -10.07 -13.47 10.09
N GLU A 191 -9.80 -14.51 10.91
CA GLU A 191 -10.08 -14.50 12.34
C GLU A 191 -9.50 -13.24 13.00
N HIS A 192 -10.16 -12.72 14.02
CA HIS A 192 -9.77 -11.49 14.72
C HIS A 192 -9.99 -10.16 13.97
N THR A 193 -10.41 -10.18 12.70
CA THR A 193 -10.86 -8.95 12.06
C THR A 193 -12.23 -8.52 12.59
N LYS A 194 -12.49 -7.22 12.59
CA LYS A 194 -13.80 -6.70 13.01
C LYS A 194 -14.94 -7.25 12.15
N ALA A 195 -14.69 -7.44 10.85
CA ALA A 195 -15.65 -8.02 9.92
C ALA A 195 -15.98 -9.48 10.28
N TYR A 196 -14.98 -10.29 10.63
CA TYR A 196 -15.17 -11.69 11.08
C TYR A 196 -15.96 -11.74 12.39
N VAL A 197 -15.57 -10.96 13.40
CA VAL A 197 -16.26 -10.91 14.71
C VAL A 197 -17.73 -10.50 14.54
N ASN A 198 -18.03 -9.61 13.61
CA ASN A 198 -19.40 -9.20 13.28
C ASN A 198 -20.16 -10.22 12.43
N LYS A 199 -19.58 -11.41 12.15
CA LYS A 199 -20.19 -12.50 11.37
C LYS A 199 -20.69 -12.04 10.00
N ILE A 200 -19.90 -11.21 9.33
CA ILE A 200 -20.21 -10.76 7.97
C ILE A 200 -20.17 -11.98 7.02
N THR A 201 -21.16 -12.08 6.15
CA THR A 201 -21.19 -13.12 5.12
C THR A 201 -20.26 -12.72 3.97
N VAL A 202 -19.33 -13.59 3.61
CA VAL A 202 -18.50 -13.43 2.41
C VAL A 202 -19.34 -13.52 1.14
N MET A 203 -18.79 -13.01 0.06
CA MET A 203 -19.35 -13.17 -1.27
C MET A 203 -19.33 -14.64 -1.71
N GLU A 204 -20.28 -15.04 -2.57
CA GLU A 204 -20.29 -16.37 -3.19
C GLU A 204 -19.07 -16.52 -4.12
N GLU A 205 -18.45 -17.71 -4.08
CA GLU A 205 -17.21 -17.98 -4.82
C GLU A 205 -17.33 -17.75 -6.33
N GLU A 206 -18.49 -18.10 -6.92
CA GLU A 206 -18.75 -17.87 -8.35
C GLU A 206 -18.70 -16.40 -8.70
N LEU A 207 -19.27 -15.53 -7.87
CA LEU A 207 -19.28 -14.08 -8.13
C LEU A 207 -17.90 -13.45 -7.90
N ASP A 208 -17.17 -13.90 -6.86
CA ASP A 208 -15.79 -13.47 -6.63
C ASP A 208 -14.90 -13.86 -7.83
N TYR A 209 -15.01 -15.09 -8.31
CA TYR A 209 -14.30 -15.54 -9.51
C TYR A 209 -14.69 -14.73 -10.77
N GLU A 210 -15.99 -14.43 -10.96
CA GLU A 210 -16.44 -13.58 -12.06
C GLU A 210 -15.84 -12.17 -11.98
N MET A 211 -15.75 -11.61 -10.77
CA MET A 211 -15.11 -10.31 -10.53
C MET A 211 -13.62 -10.35 -10.85
N TYR A 212 -12.92 -11.37 -10.38
CA TYR A 212 -11.50 -11.56 -10.69
C TYR A 212 -11.26 -11.66 -12.20
N LYS A 213 -12.03 -12.49 -12.90
CA LYS A 213 -11.93 -12.63 -14.37
C LYS A 213 -12.24 -11.32 -15.10
N TYR A 214 -13.16 -10.51 -14.58
CA TYR A 214 -13.41 -9.19 -15.15
C TYR A 214 -12.20 -8.27 -14.98
N ILE A 215 -11.58 -8.23 -13.78
CA ILE A 215 -10.38 -7.43 -13.50
C ILE A 215 -9.25 -7.85 -14.46
N GLU A 216 -8.96 -9.15 -14.53
CA GLU A 216 -7.92 -9.72 -15.39
C GLU A 216 -8.13 -9.31 -16.86
N ASN A 217 -9.34 -9.47 -17.38
CA ASN A 217 -9.68 -9.06 -18.75
C ASN A 217 -9.56 -7.53 -18.96
N LYS A 218 -10.00 -6.73 -17.98
CA LYS A 218 -9.96 -5.27 -18.08
C LYS A 218 -8.56 -4.72 -18.03
N LEU A 219 -7.67 -5.38 -17.31
CA LEU A 219 -6.26 -5.04 -17.14
C LEU A 219 -5.33 -5.84 -18.08
N SER A 220 -5.88 -6.53 -19.10
CA SER A 220 -5.09 -7.37 -20.03
C SER A 220 -4.02 -6.62 -20.82
N GLY A 221 -4.09 -5.30 -20.90
CA GLY A 221 -3.03 -4.44 -21.45
C GLY A 221 -1.87 -4.19 -20.51
N SER A 222 -1.97 -4.60 -19.25
CA SER A 222 -0.93 -4.53 -18.22
C SER A 222 -0.23 -5.89 -18.09
N HIS A 223 0.96 -5.90 -17.51
CA HIS A 223 1.65 -7.13 -17.13
C HIS A 223 1.07 -7.64 -15.82
N HIS A 224 0.33 -8.75 -15.86
CA HIS A 224 -0.14 -9.49 -14.69
C HIS A 224 0.99 -10.41 -14.23
N TYR A 225 1.81 -9.95 -13.29
CA TYR A 225 3.06 -10.62 -12.93
C TYR A 225 2.96 -11.50 -11.68
N GLU A 226 1.86 -11.36 -10.92
CA GLU A 226 1.47 -12.25 -9.82
C GLU A 226 -0.03 -12.07 -9.53
N VAL A 227 -0.59 -12.89 -8.65
CA VAL A 227 -2.05 -13.08 -8.48
C VAL A 227 -2.84 -11.78 -8.33
N SER A 228 -2.34 -10.83 -7.54
CA SER A 228 -3.06 -9.60 -7.18
C SER A 228 -2.58 -8.36 -7.92
N ASN A 229 -1.44 -8.42 -8.60
CA ASN A 229 -0.74 -7.23 -9.05
C ASN A 229 -0.62 -7.13 -10.58
N PHE A 230 -1.03 -5.97 -11.08
CA PHE A 230 -0.99 -5.58 -12.50
C PHE A 230 -0.17 -4.31 -12.66
N ALA A 231 0.79 -4.32 -13.57
CA ALA A 231 1.66 -3.18 -13.80
C ALA A 231 1.78 -2.82 -15.28
N LYS A 232 2.03 -1.55 -15.60
CA LYS A 232 2.61 -1.19 -16.89
C LYS A 232 3.99 -1.86 -16.99
N LYS A 233 4.43 -2.20 -18.20
CA LYS A 233 5.74 -2.83 -18.42
C LYS A 233 6.86 -1.99 -17.79
N ALA A 234 7.74 -2.62 -17.02
CA ALA A 234 8.83 -2.03 -16.24
C ALA A 234 8.39 -1.23 -15.00
N PHE A 235 7.13 -1.40 -14.55
CA PHE A 235 6.63 -0.84 -13.30
C PHE A 235 6.15 -1.92 -12.31
N GLU A 236 6.50 -3.18 -12.58
CA GLU A 236 6.31 -4.26 -11.61
C GLU A 236 7.05 -3.91 -10.32
N SER A 237 6.46 -4.23 -9.15
CA SER A 237 7.18 -4.02 -7.89
C SER A 237 8.34 -5.00 -7.80
N ILE A 238 9.55 -4.45 -7.86
CA ILE A 238 10.78 -5.26 -7.75
C ILE A 238 10.83 -5.92 -6.37
N HIS A 239 10.37 -5.21 -5.33
CA HIS A 239 10.32 -5.76 -3.99
C HIS A 239 9.37 -6.95 -3.88
N ASN A 240 8.17 -6.87 -4.49
CA ASN A 240 7.23 -8.00 -4.50
C ASN A 240 7.81 -9.22 -5.24
N LEU A 241 8.50 -9.00 -6.34
CA LEU A 241 9.13 -10.08 -7.11
C LEU A 241 10.17 -10.87 -6.30
N VAL A 242 10.79 -10.26 -5.27
CA VAL A 242 11.72 -10.96 -4.39
C VAL A 242 11.08 -12.15 -3.68
N TYR A 243 9.80 -12.05 -3.33
CA TYR A 243 9.07 -13.16 -2.66
C TYR A 243 8.79 -14.34 -3.60
N TRP A 244 8.81 -14.13 -4.91
CA TRP A 244 8.53 -15.16 -5.91
C TRP A 244 9.79 -15.83 -6.47
N TYR A 245 10.95 -15.17 -6.40
CA TYR A 245 12.18 -15.63 -7.03
C TYR A 245 13.28 -16.06 -6.02
N ASN A 246 13.00 -16.07 -4.71
CA ASN A 246 13.91 -16.54 -3.68
C ASN A 246 13.61 -17.96 -3.21
#